data_93a69fd369837d1e8c0c8c4155e86476
#
_entry.id   93a69fd369837d1e8c0c8c4155e86476
#
_cell.length_a   1.000
_cell.length_b   1.000
_cell.length_c   1.000
_cell.angle_alpha   90.00
_cell.angle_beta   90.00
_cell.angle_gamma   90.00
#
_symmetry.space_group_name_H-M   'P 1'
#
loop_
_entity.id
_entity.type
_entity.pdbx_description
1 polymer ?
#
loop_
_entity_poly.entity_id
_entity_poly.type
_entity_poly.pdbx_seq_one_letter_code
_entity_poly.pdbx_strand_id
1 'polypeptide(L)'
;MPTLRALECLVAVLDAGSITDAAAALHLSQPALSHQLAALEREIGAPVVERLPRGVRATAVGRTIEADARAALAAAERVVGAGRAVAHGAGGQLRVACAESMTAGLLAPVLRTWLRRNPLVRLTLTETTSADELVRLLDSGVADVAIGPRPTRWTGAEAVIGVEEIVAVLPPGHVLAEHKSVSFDQLTSEPLVHYHPDHGLAGWLDAEAARYGMVPSVGMRTRQASTAAQLAAAGVGVALVPTTALGTGFRGTLRRMRPRVQRDLLCLIGTPSDVLVRPFVADVLRRGVPIPAAVHAAPA
;
A
#
# COMPACT_ATOMS: atom_id res chain seq x y z
N MET A 1 0.28 -14.42 30.58
CA MET A 1 -0.10 -13.69 29.36
C MET A 1 0.80 -12.48 29.20
N PRO A 2 1.35 -12.25 28.01
CA PRO A 2 2.20 -11.09 27.76
C PRO A 2 1.45 -9.78 28.04
N THR A 3 2.14 -8.81 28.60
CA THR A 3 1.55 -7.49 28.82
C THR A 3 1.62 -6.69 27.49
N LEU A 4 0.67 -5.78 27.26
CA LEU A 4 0.76 -4.86 26.13
C LEU A 4 2.06 -4.07 26.13
N ARG A 5 2.58 -3.74 27.34
CA ARG A 5 3.86 -3.03 27.47
C ARG A 5 5.05 -3.88 26.98
N ALA A 6 5.04 -5.19 27.20
CA ALA A 6 6.08 -6.08 26.70
C ALA A 6 6.03 -6.19 25.16
N LEU A 7 4.82 -6.24 24.57
CA LEU A 7 4.65 -6.22 23.12
C LEU A 7 5.09 -4.87 22.52
N GLU A 8 4.76 -3.76 23.18
CA GLU A 8 5.19 -2.42 22.78
C GLU A 8 6.73 -2.30 22.80
N CYS A 9 7.39 -2.83 23.84
CA CYS A 9 8.83 -2.88 23.91
C CYS A 9 9.45 -3.72 22.77
N LEU A 10 8.85 -4.87 22.45
CA LEU A 10 9.30 -5.70 21.33
C LEU A 10 9.24 -4.91 20.03
N VAL A 11 8.07 -4.36 19.69
CA VAL A 11 7.86 -3.61 18.44
C VAL A 11 8.82 -2.43 18.34
N ALA A 12 8.96 -1.63 19.41
CA ALA A 12 9.88 -0.50 19.43
C ALA A 12 11.34 -0.89 19.20
N VAL A 13 11.78 -2.03 19.76
CA VAL A 13 13.16 -2.55 19.55
C VAL A 13 13.34 -3.02 18.10
N LEU A 14 12.35 -3.67 17.51
CA LEU A 14 12.42 -4.10 16.12
C LEU A 14 12.47 -2.90 15.15
N ASP A 15 11.70 -1.84 15.43
CA ASP A 15 11.67 -0.62 14.63
C ASP A 15 12.97 0.20 14.73
N ALA A 16 13.49 0.33 15.96
CA ALA A 16 14.71 1.12 16.21
C ALA A 16 16.01 0.36 15.87
N GLY A 17 15.97 -0.98 15.84
CA GLY A 17 17.17 -1.80 15.72
C GLY A 17 18.15 -1.64 16.89
N SER A 18 17.74 -1.01 18.00
CA SER A 18 18.56 -0.65 19.15
C SER A 18 17.71 -0.61 20.42
N ILE A 19 18.18 -1.27 21.49
CA ILE A 19 17.52 -1.25 22.81
C ILE A 19 17.55 0.15 23.41
N THR A 20 18.63 0.87 23.24
CA THR A 20 18.81 2.21 23.80
C THR A 20 17.86 3.20 23.14
N ASP A 21 17.77 3.19 21.81
CA ASP A 21 16.91 4.11 21.06
C ASP A 21 15.43 3.78 21.28
N ALA A 22 15.09 2.50 21.33
CA ALA A 22 13.73 2.06 21.69
C ALA A 22 13.33 2.48 23.10
N ALA A 23 14.25 2.36 24.08
CA ALA A 23 14.00 2.81 25.44
C ALA A 23 13.77 4.33 25.50
N ALA A 24 14.57 5.11 24.77
CA ALA A 24 14.39 6.56 24.66
C ALA A 24 13.03 6.91 24.02
N ALA A 25 12.67 6.22 22.91
CA ALA A 25 11.40 6.43 22.22
C ALA A 25 10.17 6.13 23.12
N LEU A 26 10.29 5.12 24.00
CA LEU A 26 9.23 4.74 24.94
C LEU A 26 9.32 5.47 26.30
N HIS A 27 10.24 6.40 26.48
CA HIS A 27 10.53 7.09 27.74
C HIS A 27 10.78 6.12 28.91
N LEU A 28 11.53 5.04 28.64
CA LEU A 28 11.95 4.04 29.59
C LEU A 28 13.46 4.09 29.83
N SER A 29 13.89 3.57 30.98
CA SER A 29 15.29 3.22 31.14
C SER A 29 15.59 1.92 30.35
N GLN A 30 16.81 1.77 29.83
CA GLN A 30 17.24 0.56 29.14
C GLN A 30 17.06 -0.71 29.98
N PRO A 31 17.35 -0.74 31.30
CA PRO A 31 17.06 -1.89 32.14
C PRO A 31 15.56 -2.24 32.22
N ALA A 32 14.68 -1.24 32.27
CA ALA A 32 13.23 -1.44 32.32
C ALA A 32 12.72 -2.07 31.01
N LEU A 33 13.16 -1.58 29.87
CA LEU A 33 12.83 -2.16 28.57
C LEU A 33 13.36 -3.60 28.46
N SER A 34 14.63 -3.83 28.82
CA SER A 34 15.24 -5.17 28.79
C SER A 34 14.49 -6.15 29.71
N HIS A 35 13.99 -5.70 30.87
CA HIS A 35 13.16 -6.51 31.76
C HIS A 35 11.82 -6.91 31.10
N GLN A 36 11.15 -6.00 30.38
CA GLN A 36 9.93 -6.30 29.66
C GLN A 36 10.16 -7.34 28.56
N LEU A 37 11.23 -7.21 27.78
CA LEU A 37 11.60 -8.20 26.77
C LEU A 37 11.90 -9.56 27.41
N ALA A 38 12.70 -9.61 28.47
CA ALA A 38 13.02 -10.84 29.18
C ALA A 38 11.78 -11.52 29.79
N ALA A 39 10.76 -10.74 30.20
CA ALA A 39 9.49 -11.28 30.66
C ALA A 39 8.71 -11.94 29.50
N LEU A 40 8.68 -11.32 28.33
CA LEU A 40 8.06 -11.88 27.12
C LEU A 40 8.79 -13.16 26.67
N GLU A 41 10.12 -13.14 26.62
CA GLU A 41 10.96 -14.30 26.24
C GLU A 41 10.78 -15.48 27.18
N ARG A 42 10.66 -15.23 28.49
CA ARG A 42 10.36 -16.29 29.47
C ARG A 42 8.99 -16.92 29.26
N GLU A 43 7.99 -16.13 28.87
CA GLU A 43 6.65 -16.62 28.61
C GLU A 43 6.56 -17.43 27.30
N ILE A 44 7.31 -17.01 26.28
CA ILE A 44 7.40 -17.71 24.99
C ILE A 44 8.32 -18.96 25.10
N GLY A 45 9.30 -18.92 26.01
CA GLY A 45 10.31 -19.98 26.16
C GLY A 45 11.48 -19.87 25.17
N ALA A 46 11.59 -18.75 24.43
CA ALA A 46 12.64 -18.53 23.45
C ALA A 46 12.97 -17.03 23.31
N PRO A 47 14.22 -16.67 22.93
CA PRO A 47 14.57 -15.27 22.67
C PRO A 47 13.82 -14.75 21.44
N VAL A 48 13.30 -13.51 21.53
CA VAL A 48 12.60 -12.82 20.43
C VAL A 48 13.52 -11.85 19.70
N VAL A 49 14.61 -11.41 20.36
CA VAL A 49 15.63 -10.56 19.76
C VAL A 49 17.03 -11.14 20.00
N GLU A 50 17.92 -10.88 19.07
CA GLU A 50 19.33 -11.23 19.12
C GLU A 50 20.16 -9.95 19.22
N ARG A 51 21.06 -9.87 20.21
CA ARG A 51 22.00 -8.76 20.36
C ARG A 51 23.19 -8.96 19.42
N LEU A 52 23.48 -7.96 18.64
CA LEU A 52 24.62 -7.91 17.73
C LEU A 52 25.69 -6.93 18.27
N PRO A 53 26.94 -6.99 17.78
CA PRO A 53 27.95 -5.99 18.12
C PRO A 53 27.52 -4.55 17.81
N ARG A 54 26.62 -4.37 16.84
CA ARG A 54 25.97 -3.10 16.53
C ARG A 54 24.45 -3.35 16.42
N GLY A 55 23.70 -3.02 17.48
CA GLY A 55 22.25 -3.04 17.48
C GLY A 55 21.61 -4.39 17.84
N VAL A 56 20.39 -4.57 17.38
CA VAL A 56 19.53 -5.73 17.69
C VAL A 56 18.82 -6.20 16.42
N ARG A 57 18.63 -7.52 16.31
CA ARG A 57 17.91 -8.14 15.21
C ARG A 57 16.81 -9.06 15.74
N ALA A 58 15.68 -9.16 15.02
CA ALA A 58 14.65 -10.16 15.31
C ALA A 58 15.19 -11.58 15.12
N THR A 59 14.91 -12.49 16.05
CA THR A 59 15.07 -13.94 15.86
C THR A 59 13.98 -14.48 14.91
N ALA A 60 14.02 -15.76 14.56
CA ALA A 60 12.94 -16.42 13.83
C ALA A 60 11.60 -16.29 14.59
N VAL A 61 11.64 -16.50 15.92
CA VAL A 61 10.48 -16.34 16.80
C VAL A 61 9.98 -14.90 16.78
N GLY A 62 10.89 -13.93 16.96
CA GLY A 62 10.54 -12.50 16.92
C GLY A 62 9.84 -12.10 15.63
N ARG A 63 10.34 -12.54 14.47
CA ARG A 63 9.70 -12.28 13.18
C ARG A 63 8.32 -12.94 13.06
N THR A 64 8.15 -14.13 13.61
CA THR A 64 6.86 -14.84 13.58
C THR A 64 5.77 -14.10 14.35
N ILE A 65 6.12 -13.57 15.54
CA ILE A 65 5.14 -12.93 16.42
C ILE A 65 4.97 -11.41 16.18
N GLU A 66 5.82 -10.81 15.35
CA GLU A 66 5.82 -9.36 15.13
C GLU A 66 4.46 -8.85 14.65
N ALA A 67 3.87 -9.52 13.65
CA ALA A 67 2.57 -9.13 13.09
C ALA A 67 1.46 -9.18 14.15
N ASP A 68 1.43 -10.25 14.94
CA ASP A 68 0.44 -10.42 16.01
C ASP A 68 0.64 -9.42 17.15
N ALA A 69 1.90 -9.10 17.50
CA ALA A 69 2.21 -8.08 18.50
C ALA A 69 1.69 -6.69 18.07
N ARG A 70 1.93 -6.31 16.80
CA ARG A 70 1.40 -5.05 16.23
C ARG A 70 -0.13 -5.05 16.19
N ALA A 71 -0.75 -6.16 15.83
CA ALA A 71 -2.21 -6.30 15.83
C ALA A 71 -2.82 -6.14 17.22
N ALA A 72 -2.20 -6.73 18.26
CA ALA A 72 -2.65 -6.60 19.64
C ALA A 72 -2.57 -5.15 20.15
N LEU A 73 -1.47 -4.45 19.87
CA LEU A 73 -1.32 -3.04 20.23
C LEU A 73 -2.35 -2.15 19.52
N ALA A 74 -2.55 -2.36 18.24
CA ALA A 74 -3.56 -1.64 17.47
C ALA A 74 -4.98 -1.93 17.98
N ALA A 75 -5.27 -3.16 18.43
CA ALA A 75 -6.54 -3.50 19.06
C ALA A 75 -6.76 -2.76 20.39
N ALA A 76 -5.73 -2.66 21.22
CA ALA A 76 -5.79 -1.92 22.48
C ALA A 76 -6.05 -0.42 22.25
N GLU A 77 -5.39 0.18 21.25
CA GLU A 77 -5.66 1.58 20.85
C GLU A 77 -7.09 1.78 20.35
N ARG A 78 -7.64 0.81 19.62
CA ARG A 78 -9.04 0.85 19.17
C ARG A 78 -10.02 0.88 20.35
N VAL A 79 -9.77 0.08 21.39
CA VAL A 79 -10.62 0.07 22.59
C VAL A 79 -10.68 1.47 23.24
N VAL A 80 -9.52 2.10 23.42
CA VAL A 80 -9.45 3.45 23.99
C VAL A 80 -10.09 4.48 23.06
N GLY A 81 -9.82 4.37 21.76
CA GLY A 81 -10.39 5.25 20.72
C GLY A 81 -11.91 5.16 20.66
N ALA A 82 -12.46 3.94 20.65
CA ALA A 82 -13.91 3.72 20.67
C ALA A 82 -14.56 4.26 21.94
N GLY A 83 -13.95 4.02 23.09
CA GLY A 83 -14.44 4.56 24.36
C GLY A 83 -14.46 6.10 24.39
N ARG A 84 -13.40 6.73 23.89
CA ARG A 84 -13.32 8.19 23.77
C ARG A 84 -14.33 8.75 22.76
N ALA A 85 -14.55 8.08 21.64
CA ALA A 85 -15.52 8.51 20.64
C ALA A 85 -16.93 8.54 21.21
N VAL A 86 -17.32 7.52 21.96
CA VAL A 86 -18.62 7.47 22.65
C VAL A 86 -18.71 8.52 23.74
N ALA A 87 -17.65 8.70 24.54
CA ALA A 87 -17.62 9.67 25.63
C ALA A 87 -17.69 11.14 25.15
N HIS A 88 -17.25 11.44 23.95
CA HIS A 88 -17.18 12.80 23.41
C HIS A 88 -18.18 13.08 22.27
N GLY A 89 -19.12 12.20 22.03
CA GLY A 89 -20.24 12.43 21.11
C GLY A 89 -19.89 12.52 19.63
N ALA A 90 -19.35 11.44 19.05
CA ALA A 90 -19.20 11.22 17.61
C ALA A 90 -17.80 11.43 16.98
N GLY A 91 -16.74 11.51 17.74
CA GLY A 91 -15.37 11.38 17.22
C GLY A 91 -14.99 9.91 17.03
N GLY A 92 -13.93 9.67 16.25
CA GLY A 92 -13.39 8.33 16.02
C GLY A 92 -12.08 8.40 15.26
N GLN A 93 -11.49 7.25 14.98
CA GLN A 93 -10.33 7.14 14.12
C GLN A 93 -10.63 6.18 12.98
N LEU A 94 -10.35 6.60 11.76
CA LEU A 94 -10.39 5.75 10.57
C LEU A 94 -8.97 5.64 10.02
N ARG A 95 -8.47 4.42 9.92
CA ARG A 95 -7.15 4.12 9.38
C ARG A 95 -7.30 3.49 8.02
N VAL A 96 -6.84 4.20 7.01
CA VAL A 96 -6.95 3.80 5.61
C VAL A 96 -5.58 3.43 5.10
N ALA A 97 -5.44 2.26 4.48
CA ALA A 97 -4.29 1.92 3.66
C ALA A 97 -4.65 2.06 2.18
N CYS A 98 -3.70 2.45 1.35
CA CYS A 98 -3.97 2.64 -0.08
C CYS A 98 -2.74 2.29 -0.91
N ALA A 99 -2.96 1.69 -2.08
CA ALA A 99 -1.91 1.62 -3.08
C ALA A 99 -1.56 3.04 -3.57
N GLU A 100 -0.27 3.40 -3.57
CA GLU A 100 0.22 4.77 -3.81
C GLU A 100 -0.33 5.38 -5.11
N SER A 101 -0.43 4.55 -6.16
CA SER A 101 -0.93 4.97 -7.48
C SER A 101 -2.39 5.46 -7.47
N MET A 102 -3.16 5.11 -6.44
CA MET A 102 -4.58 5.42 -6.33
C MET A 102 -4.87 6.60 -5.40
N THR A 103 -3.90 6.98 -4.57
CA THR A 103 -4.13 8.01 -3.54
C THR A 103 -4.58 9.32 -4.14
N ALA A 104 -3.85 9.86 -5.11
CA ALA A 104 -4.16 11.17 -5.69
C ALA A 104 -5.43 11.17 -6.54
N GLY A 105 -5.59 10.17 -7.42
CA GLY A 105 -6.68 10.15 -8.42
C GLY A 105 -8.01 9.67 -7.86
N LEU A 106 -7.98 8.60 -7.06
CA LEU A 106 -9.20 7.96 -6.54
C LEU A 106 -9.50 8.41 -5.12
N LEU A 107 -8.53 8.28 -4.20
CA LEU A 107 -8.81 8.41 -2.78
C LEU A 107 -8.91 9.87 -2.30
N ALA A 108 -8.04 10.76 -2.73
CA ALA A 108 -8.01 12.14 -2.25
C ALA A 108 -9.34 12.89 -2.43
N PRO A 109 -10.08 12.79 -3.56
CA PRO A 109 -11.42 13.38 -3.69
C PRO A 109 -12.45 12.80 -2.72
N VAL A 110 -12.37 11.49 -2.43
CA VAL A 110 -13.23 10.83 -1.43
C VAL A 110 -12.92 11.37 -0.05
N LEU A 111 -11.64 11.39 0.34
CA LEU A 111 -11.19 11.91 1.64
C LEU A 111 -11.65 13.35 1.85
N ARG A 112 -11.48 14.22 0.86
CA ARG A 112 -11.93 15.62 0.95
C ARG A 112 -13.40 15.73 1.29
N THR A 113 -14.25 14.95 0.63
CA THR A 113 -15.70 14.99 0.85
C THR A 113 -16.08 14.35 2.17
N TRP A 114 -15.42 13.23 2.51
CA TRP A 114 -15.69 12.45 3.70
C TRP A 114 -15.31 13.22 4.99
N LEU A 115 -14.11 13.84 5.02
CA LEU A 115 -13.64 14.64 6.15
C LEU A 115 -14.53 15.87 6.42
N ARG A 116 -15.06 16.49 5.37
CA ARG A 116 -16.01 17.61 5.53
C ARG A 116 -17.30 17.19 6.20
N ARG A 117 -17.76 15.94 6.01
CA ARG A 117 -18.96 15.39 6.67
C ARG A 117 -18.67 14.82 8.05
N ASN A 118 -17.42 14.49 8.32
CA ASN A 118 -16.98 13.87 9.57
C ASN A 118 -15.81 14.65 10.20
N PRO A 119 -16.02 15.93 10.60
CA PRO A 119 -14.93 16.83 11.00
C PRO A 119 -14.26 16.41 12.32
N LEU A 120 -14.92 15.59 13.15
CA LEU A 120 -14.39 15.10 14.43
C LEU A 120 -13.66 13.75 14.31
N VAL A 121 -13.66 13.15 13.12
CA VAL A 121 -12.97 11.89 12.89
C VAL A 121 -11.51 12.14 12.51
N ARG A 122 -10.60 11.51 13.25
CA ARG A 122 -9.17 11.48 12.88
C ARG A 122 -8.96 10.43 11.79
N LEU A 123 -8.36 10.85 10.70
CA LEU A 123 -8.02 9.95 9.60
C LEU A 123 -6.50 9.78 9.54
N THR A 124 -6.07 8.52 9.40
CA THR A 124 -4.67 8.18 9.12
C THR A 124 -4.63 7.46 7.77
N LEU A 125 -3.69 7.85 6.92
CA LEU A 125 -3.43 7.22 5.63
C LEU A 125 -2.04 6.59 5.63
N THR A 126 -1.99 5.31 5.25
CA THR A 126 -0.74 4.58 5.01
C THR A 126 -0.70 4.15 3.55
N GLU A 127 0.37 4.52 2.84
CA GLU A 127 0.55 4.17 1.45
C GLU A 127 1.55 3.01 1.30
N THR A 128 1.29 2.15 0.33
CA THR A 128 2.19 1.05 -0.03
C THR A 128 2.19 0.83 -1.54
N THR A 129 3.23 0.15 -2.03
CA THR A 129 3.36 -0.24 -3.44
C THR A 129 2.96 -1.68 -3.70
N SER A 130 2.54 -2.44 -2.65
CA SER A 130 2.22 -3.86 -2.73
C SER A 130 0.80 -4.15 -2.24
N ALA A 131 0.01 -4.91 -3.02
CA ALA A 131 -1.32 -5.37 -2.60
C ALA A 131 -1.24 -6.34 -1.40
N ASP A 132 -0.21 -7.17 -1.34
CA ASP A 132 -0.02 -8.09 -0.21
C ASP A 132 0.41 -7.36 1.07
N GLU A 133 1.08 -6.19 0.94
CA GLU A 133 1.34 -5.31 2.08
C GLU A 133 0.05 -4.70 2.64
N LEU A 134 -0.92 -4.34 1.78
CA LEU A 134 -2.24 -3.89 2.22
C LEU A 134 -2.93 -4.92 3.12
N VAL A 135 -2.82 -6.22 2.78
CA VAL A 135 -3.34 -7.31 3.61
C VAL A 135 -2.62 -7.34 4.96
N ARG A 136 -1.29 -7.24 4.99
CA ARG A 136 -0.54 -7.22 6.25
C ARG A 136 -0.92 -6.05 7.16
N LEU A 137 -1.19 -4.87 6.59
CA LEU A 137 -1.65 -3.71 7.34
C LEU A 137 -3.04 -3.92 7.95
N LEU A 138 -3.92 -4.66 7.27
CA LEU A 138 -5.23 -5.04 7.80
C LEU A 138 -5.11 -6.10 8.89
N ASP A 139 -4.36 -7.16 8.65
CA ASP A 139 -4.17 -8.28 9.59
C ASP A 139 -3.50 -7.81 10.89
N SER A 140 -2.54 -6.90 10.79
CA SER A 140 -1.88 -6.29 11.96
C SER A 140 -2.73 -5.21 12.63
N GLY A 141 -3.92 -4.89 12.12
CA GLY A 141 -4.80 -3.85 12.63
C GLY A 141 -4.23 -2.43 12.53
N VAL A 142 -3.22 -2.21 11.70
CA VAL A 142 -2.69 -0.87 11.38
C VAL A 142 -3.66 -0.11 10.48
N ALA A 143 -4.43 -0.82 9.65
CA ALA A 143 -5.51 -0.26 8.83
C ALA A 143 -6.86 -0.91 9.16
N ASP A 144 -7.94 -0.17 8.99
CA ASP A 144 -9.32 -0.63 9.12
C ASP A 144 -9.91 -1.02 7.76
N VAL A 145 -9.45 -0.32 6.71
CA VAL A 145 -9.82 -0.55 5.32
C VAL A 145 -8.60 -0.31 4.42
N ALA A 146 -8.47 -1.12 3.37
CA ALA A 146 -7.41 -0.95 2.40
C ALA A 146 -7.98 -0.84 0.97
N ILE A 147 -7.36 0.00 0.14
CA ILE A 147 -7.77 0.27 -1.23
C ILE A 147 -6.60 -0.07 -2.14
N GLY A 148 -6.81 -1.01 -3.04
CA GLY A 148 -5.74 -1.48 -3.93
C GLY A 148 -6.20 -2.49 -4.96
N PRO A 149 -5.24 -2.97 -5.78
CA PRO A 149 -5.50 -4.10 -6.66
C PRO A 149 -5.70 -5.37 -5.85
N ARG A 150 -6.28 -6.40 -6.49
CA ARG A 150 -6.50 -7.70 -5.86
C ARG A 150 -5.17 -8.28 -5.37
N PRO A 151 -5.07 -8.62 -4.07
CA PRO A 151 -3.88 -9.27 -3.51
C PRO A 151 -3.81 -10.74 -3.91
N THR A 152 -2.65 -11.37 -3.68
CA THR A 152 -2.44 -12.80 -3.95
C THR A 152 -3.35 -13.68 -3.08
N ARG A 153 -3.56 -13.29 -1.82
CA ARG A 153 -4.42 -13.99 -0.87
C ARG A 153 -5.21 -12.99 -0.03
N TRP A 154 -6.50 -13.17 0.02
CA TRP A 154 -7.41 -12.47 0.92
C TRP A 154 -8.66 -13.30 1.14
N THR A 155 -9.08 -13.47 2.38
CA THR A 155 -10.26 -14.23 2.78
C THR A 155 -11.27 -13.40 3.57
N GLY A 156 -10.92 -12.14 3.87
CA GLY A 156 -11.78 -11.21 4.57
C GLY A 156 -12.87 -10.61 3.68
N ALA A 157 -13.64 -9.69 4.25
CA ALA A 157 -14.66 -8.96 3.50
C ALA A 157 -14.02 -8.04 2.46
N GLU A 158 -14.61 -8.00 1.26
CA GLU A 158 -14.16 -7.13 0.18
C GLU A 158 -15.34 -6.51 -0.57
N ALA A 159 -15.08 -5.40 -1.25
CA ALA A 159 -16.01 -4.79 -2.18
C ALA A 159 -15.25 -4.33 -3.44
N VAL A 160 -15.78 -4.64 -4.62
CA VAL A 160 -15.17 -4.28 -5.90
C VAL A 160 -15.46 -2.80 -6.18
N ILE A 161 -14.42 -2.00 -6.37
CA ILE A 161 -14.53 -0.58 -6.77
C ILE A 161 -14.75 -0.49 -8.28
N GLY A 162 -14.10 -1.35 -9.04
CA GLY A 162 -14.15 -1.40 -10.50
C GLY A 162 -12.86 -1.97 -11.08
N VAL A 163 -12.63 -1.70 -12.35
CA VAL A 163 -11.47 -2.17 -13.10
C VAL A 163 -10.62 -0.99 -13.51
N GLU A 164 -9.30 -1.08 -13.33
CA GLU A 164 -8.36 -0.14 -13.92
C GLU A 164 -7.63 -0.75 -15.11
N GLU A 165 -7.25 0.09 -16.06
CA GLU A 165 -6.50 -0.30 -17.23
C GLU A 165 -5.02 0.06 -17.06
N ILE A 166 -4.13 -0.78 -17.58
CA ILE A 166 -2.71 -0.45 -17.74
C ILE A 166 -2.52 0.08 -19.15
N VAL A 167 -1.87 1.23 -19.27
CA VAL A 167 -1.59 1.90 -20.53
C VAL A 167 -0.09 2.07 -20.74
N ALA A 168 0.34 2.10 -22.01
CA ALA A 168 1.70 2.48 -22.36
C ALA A 168 1.82 4.00 -22.42
N VAL A 169 2.79 4.55 -21.71
CA VAL A 169 3.26 5.94 -21.87
C VAL A 169 4.49 5.89 -22.76
N LEU A 170 4.46 6.62 -23.85
CA LEU A 170 5.51 6.63 -24.86
C LEU A 170 6.33 7.91 -24.79
N PRO A 171 7.63 7.84 -25.08
CA PRO A 171 8.48 9.02 -25.29
C PRO A 171 7.92 9.94 -26.37
N PRO A 172 8.21 11.25 -26.33
CA PRO A 172 7.88 12.16 -27.40
C PRO A 172 8.47 11.72 -28.76
N GLY A 173 7.63 11.70 -29.81
CA GLY A 173 8.06 11.29 -31.15
C GLY A 173 8.30 9.80 -31.34
N HIS A 174 7.90 8.96 -30.38
CA HIS A 174 8.08 7.51 -30.48
C HIS A 174 7.26 6.93 -31.66
N VAL A 175 7.83 5.99 -32.41
CA VAL A 175 7.18 5.39 -33.61
C VAL A 175 5.85 4.72 -33.27
N LEU A 176 5.74 4.08 -32.10
CA LEU A 176 4.50 3.47 -31.63
C LEU A 176 3.38 4.50 -31.35
N ALA A 177 3.71 5.78 -31.32
CA ALA A 177 2.71 6.83 -31.16
C ALA A 177 1.81 7.02 -32.41
N GLU A 178 2.20 6.46 -33.54
CA GLU A 178 1.38 6.44 -34.77
C GLU A 178 0.33 5.31 -34.74
N HIS A 179 0.51 4.32 -33.88
CA HIS A 179 -0.41 3.20 -33.71
C HIS A 179 -1.59 3.58 -32.84
N LYS A 180 -2.75 2.97 -33.05
CA LYS A 180 -3.93 3.13 -32.18
C LYS A 180 -3.73 2.48 -30.81
N SER A 181 -3.06 1.34 -30.77
CA SER A 181 -2.77 0.56 -29.57
C SER A 181 -1.39 -0.09 -29.69
N VAL A 182 -0.84 -0.56 -28.57
CA VAL A 182 0.47 -1.17 -28.48
C VAL A 182 0.35 -2.58 -27.89
N SER A 183 1.04 -3.57 -28.50
CA SER A 183 1.12 -4.93 -27.96
C SER A 183 2.42 -5.16 -27.19
N PHE A 184 2.45 -6.23 -26.38
CA PHE A 184 3.69 -6.63 -25.70
C PHE A 184 4.82 -6.96 -26.70
N ASP A 185 4.51 -7.60 -27.83
CA ASP A 185 5.51 -7.94 -28.86
C ASP A 185 6.23 -6.70 -29.39
N GLN A 186 5.49 -5.59 -29.57
CA GLN A 186 6.05 -4.32 -30.03
C GLN A 186 6.96 -3.65 -28.98
N LEU A 187 6.85 -4.04 -27.71
CA LEU A 187 7.65 -3.51 -26.61
C LEU A 187 8.90 -4.33 -26.28
N THR A 188 9.10 -5.49 -26.95
CA THR A 188 10.18 -6.44 -26.62
C THR A 188 11.57 -5.81 -26.75
N SER A 189 11.78 -4.93 -27.72
CA SER A 189 13.05 -4.23 -27.96
C SER A 189 13.15 -2.85 -27.33
N GLU A 190 12.06 -2.36 -26.71
CA GLU A 190 12.01 -1.03 -26.18
C GLU A 190 12.60 -0.95 -24.76
N PRO A 191 13.42 0.08 -24.45
CA PRO A 191 13.88 0.28 -23.08
C PRO A 191 12.71 0.70 -22.19
N LEU A 192 12.40 -0.11 -21.17
CA LEU A 192 11.31 0.18 -20.26
C LEU A 192 11.77 0.94 -19.02
N VAL A 193 11.01 1.96 -18.65
CA VAL A 193 10.98 2.48 -17.28
C VAL A 193 10.08 1.57 -16.47
N HIS A 194 10.71 0.63 -15.78
CA HIS A 194 10.04 -0.41 -15.01
C HIS A 194 10.01 -0.09 -13.51
N TYR A 195 9.46 -1.00 -12.73
CA TYR A 195 9.34 -0.85 -11.29
C TYR A 195 10.48 -1.58 -10.55
N HIS A 196 10.76 -1.12 -9.33
CA HIS A 196 11.65 -1.84 -8.42
C HIS A 196 11.06 -3.24 -8.12
N PRO A 197 11.89 -4.30 -7.94
CA PRO A 197 11.39 -5.66 -7.68
C PRO A 197 10.42 -5.77 -6.48
N ASP A 198 10.59 -4.93 -5.46
CA ASP A 198 9.71 -4.90 -4.29
C ASP A 198 8.36 -4.22 -4.56
N HIS A 199 8.18 -3.62 -5.71
CA HIS A 199 6.92 -3.00 -6.10
C HIS A 199 5.97 -4.07 -6.65
N GLY A 200 4.77 -4.19 -6.08
CA GLY A 200 3.81 -5.22 -6.48
C GLY A 200 3.43 -5.21 -7.97
N LEU A 201 3.53 -4.04 -8.62
CA LEU A 201 3.27 -3.94 -10.06
C LEU A 201 4.40 -4.53 -10.90
N ALA A 202 5.65 -4.64 -10.40
CA ALA A 202 6.76 -5.21 -11.14
C ALA A 202 6.49 -6.67 -11.52
N GLY A 203 6.37 -7.54 -10.52
CA GLY A 203 6.14 -8.97 -10.75
C GLY A 203 4.81 -9.25 -11.47
N TRP A 204 3.78 -8.41 -11.22
CA TRP A 204 2.50 -8.55 -11.91
C TRP A 204 2.62 -8.23 -13.41
N LEU A 205 3.32 -7.16 -13.79
CA LEU A 205 3.59 -6.81 -15.20
C LEU A 205 4.52 -7.83 -15.87
N ASP A 206 5.54 -8.32 -15.17
CA ASP A 206 6.43 -9.35 -15.68
C ASP A 206 5.65 -10.65 -15.99
N ALA A 207 4.76 -11.06 -15.10
CA ALA A 207 3.90 -12.21 -15.30
C ALA A 207 2.92 -11.99 -16.47
N GLU A 208 2.37 -10.80 -16.62
CA GLU A 208 1.47 -10.46 -17.72
C GLU A 208 2.23 -10.44 -19.06
N ALA A 209 3.41 -9.82 -19.13
CA ALA A 209 4.26 -9.82 -20.31
C ALA A 209 4.69 -11.24 -20.73
N ALA A 210 5.02 -12.10 -19.76
CA ALA A 210 5.42 -13.48 -20.01
C ALA A 210 4.31 -14.31 -20.68
N ARG A 211 3.02 -14.00 -20.47
CA ARG A 211 1.90 -14.64 -21.17
C ARG A 211 1.95 -14.43 -22.67
N TYR A 212 2.61 -13.35 -23.09
CA TYR A 212 2.81 -13.00 -24.50
C TYR A 212 4.24 -13.25 -24.98
N GLY A 213 5.02 -14.04 -24.22
CA GLY A 213 6.40 -14.37 -24.58
C GLY A 213 7.41 -13.23 -24.46
N MET A 214 7.00 -12.10 -23.85
CA MET A 214 7.85 -10.93 -23.69
C MET A 214 8.64 -10.99 -22.38
N VAL A 215 9.95 -10.75 -22.46
CA VAL A 215 10.82 -10.45 -21.33
C VAL A 215 11.14 -8.96 -21.37
N PRO A 216 10.76 -8.17 -20.33
CA PRO A 216 10.97 -6.73 -20.35
C PRO A 216 12.45 -6.33 -20.43
N SER A 217 12.80 -5.48 -21.40
CA SER A 217 14.13 -4.83 -21.47
C SER A 217 14.15 -3.63 -20.53
N VAL A 218 14.70 -3.79 -19.34
CA VAL A 218 14.64 -2.76 -18.30
C VAL A 218 15.77 -1.77 -18.46
N GLY A 219 15.46 -0.55 -18.90
CA GLY A 219 16.41 0.57 -18.98
C GLY A 219 16.57 1.33 -17.66
N MET A 220 15.49 1.46 -16.88
CA MET A 220 15.46 2.16 -15.61
C MET A 220 14.42 1.58 -14.66
N ARG A 221 14.63 1.72 -13.34
CA ARG A 221 13.65 1.33 -12.31
C ARG A 221 13.25 2.50 -11.44
N THR A 222 11.96 2.55 -11.09
CA THR A 222 11.40 3.51 -10.14
C THR A 222 10.51 2.82 -9.12
N ARG A 223 10.22 3.50 -8.00
CA ARG A 223 9.33 2.99 -6.95
C ARG A 223 7.92 3.55 -7.02
N GLN A 224 7.62 4.47 -7.95
CA GLN A 224 6.33 5.13 -8.05
C GLN A 224 5.80 5.08 -9.48
N ALA A 225 4.52 4.73 -9.62
CA ALA A 225 3.87 4.62 -10.92
C ALA A 225 3.72 5.98 -11.61
N SER A 226 3.44 7.03 -10.87
CA SER A 226 3.39 8.40 -11.39
C SER A 226 4.76 8.87 -11.90
N THR A 227 5.84 8.51 -11.21
CA THR A 227 7.22 8.81 -11.66
C THR A 227 7.56 8.05 -12.94
N ALA A 228 7.16 6.77 -13.07
CA ALA A 228 7.36 6.01 -14.31
C ALA A 228 6.71 6.72 -15.50
N ALA A 229 5.47 7.19 -15.32
CA ALA A 229 4.75 7.94 -16.35
C ALA A 229 5.48 9.24 -16.76
N GLN A 230 5.98 10.00 -15.79
CA GLN A 230 6.70 11.25 -16.04
C GLN A 230 8.05 11.00 -16.74
N LEU A 231 8.80 9.98 -16.32
CA LEU A 231 10.08 9.61 -16.96
C LEU A 231 9.87 9.19 -18.42
N ALA A 232 8.82 8.43 -18.72
CA ALA A 232 8.49 8.06 -20.09
C ALA A 232 8.09 9.29 -20.92
N ALA A 233 7.26 10.17 -20.37
CA ALA A 233 6.90 11.43 -21.02
C ALA A 233 8.10 12.37 -21.24
N ALA A 234 9.15 12.24 -20.41
CA ALA A 234 10.41 12.98 -20.57
C ALA A 234 11.40 12.33 -21.56
N GLY A 235 11.07 11.16 -22.13
CA GLY A 235 11.91 10.52 -23.15
C GLY A 235 12.88 9.46 -22.65
N VAL A 236 12.79 9.02 -21.38
CA VAL A 236 13.73 8.06 -20.79
C VAL A 236 13.51 6.64 -21.33
N GLY A 237 12.27 6.28 -21.70
CA GLY A 237 11.89 4.96 -22.22
C GLY A 237 10.37 4.81 -22.18
N VAL A 238 9.85 3.64 -22.52
CA VAL A 238 8.41 3.34 -22.43
C VAL A 238 8.04 2.91 -21.03
N ALA A 239 6.89 3.35 -20.50
CA ALA A 239 6.38 2.88 -19.21
C ALA A 239 4.97 2.27 -19.36
N LEU A 240 4.76 1.11 -18.72
CA LEU A 240 3.43 0.54 -18.52
C LEU A 240 2.91 0.97 -17.16
N VAL A 241 1.85 1.78 -17.15
CA VAL A 241 1.35 2.39 -15.91
C VAL A 241 -0.15 2.19 -15.74
N PRO A 242 -0.64 2.05 -14.49
CA PRO A 242 -2.07 2.05 -14.22
C PRO A 242 -2.66 3.45 -14.48
N THR A 243 -3.87 3.48 -15.01
CA THR A 243 -4.56 4.75 -15.33
C THR A 243 -4.77 5.61 -14.08
N THR A 244 -4.91 5.01 -12.92
CA THR A 244 -5.07 5.74 -11.64
C THR A 244 -3.82 6.52 -11.22
N ALA A 245 -2.63 6.14 -11.71
CA ALA A 245 -1.38 6.85 -11.46
C ALA A 245 -1.22 8.13 -12.31
N LEU A 246 -2.05 8.28 -13.35
CA LEU A 246 -2.03 9.46 -14.22
C LEU A 246 -2.82 10.60 -13.55
N GLY A 247 -2.14 11.65 -13.20
CA GLY A 247 -2.79 12.87 -12.69
C GLY A 247 -3.69 13.53 -13.73
N THR A 248 -4.64 14.35 -13.28
CA THR A 248 -5.60 15.07 -14.15
C THR A 248 -4.94 15.97 -15.19
N GLY A 249 -3.70 16.39 -14.95
CA GLY A 249 -2.90 17.24 -15.86
C GLY A 249 -1.86 16.50 -16.69
N PHE A 250 -1.88 15.18 -16.70
CA PHE A 250 -0.89 14.41 -17.46
C PHE A 250 -0.98 14.69 -18.97
N ARG A 251 0.16 15.01 -19.59
CA ARG A 251 0.25 15.43 -21.01
C ARG A 251 1.15 14.54 -21.87
N GLY A 252 1.55 13.37 -21.37
CA GLY A 252 2.35 12.42 -22.14
C GLY A 252 1.54 11.71 -23.23
N THR A 253 2.24 11.12 -24.20
CA THR A 253 1.63 10.29 -25.23
C THR A 253 1.21 8.95 -24.66
N LEU A 254 -0.08 8.63 -24.73
CA LEU A 254 -0.66 7.40 -24.21
C LEU A 254 -1.14 6.49 -25.33
N ARG A 255 -0.96 5.19 -25.15
CA ARG A 255 -1.57 4.15 -25.97
C ARG A 255 -2.13 3.05 -25.09
N ARG A 256 -3.29 2.55 -25.48
CA ARG A 256 -3.89 1.39 -24.83
C ARG A 256 -3.12 0.13 -25.23
N MET A 257 -3.06 -0.82 -24.30
CA MET A 257 -2.49 -2.13 -24.62
C MET A 257 -3.46 -2.97 -25.47
N ARG A 258 -2.93 -3.81 -26.34
CA ARG A 258 -3.69 -4.79 -27.12
C ARG A 258 -3.03 -6.17 -26.99
N PRO A 259 -3.74 -7.16 -26.42
CA PRO A 259 -5.06 -7.03 -25.78
C PRO A 259 -5.04 -6.06 -24.59
N ARG A 260 -6.21 -5.61 -24.15
CA ARG A 260 -6.32 -4.73 -22.98
C ARG A 260 -5.77 -5.42 -21.73
N VAL A 261 -4.95 -4.72 -21.01
CA VAL A 261 -4.36 -5.18 -19.75
C VAL A 261 -5.10 -4.48 -18.62
N GLN A 262 -5.77 -5.27 -17.79
CA GLN A 262 -6.69 -4.75 -16.76
C GLN A 262 -6.53 -5.52 -15.46
N ARG A 263 -6.88 -4.88 -14.33
CA ARG A 263 -6.94 -5.51 -13.01
C ARG A 263 -8.07 -4.94 -12.16
N ASP A 264 -8.62 -5.77 -11.27
CA ASP A 264 -9.63 -5.35 -10.33
C ASP A 264 -9.04 -4.46 -9.24
N LEU A 265 -9.81 -3.43 -8.88
CA LEU A 265 -9.57 -2.59 -7.71
C LEU A 265 -10.60 -2.89 -6.64
N LEU A 266 -10.13 -3.06 -5.42
CA LEU A 266 -10.91 -3.51 -4.28
C LEU A 266 -10.79 -2.56 -3.10
N CYS A 267 -11.87 -2.48 -2.30
CA CYS A 267 -11.81 -2.18 -0.89
C CYS A 267 -11.72 -3.51 -0.12
N LEU A 268 -10.63 -3.72 0.59
CA LEU A 268 -10.47 -4.81 1.56
C LEU A 268 -10.86 -4.28 2.94
N ILE A 269 -11.68 -5.02 3.67
CA ILE A 269 -12.32 -4.54 4.89
C ILE A 269 -11.82 -5.35 6.08
N GLY A 270 -10.97 -4.75 6.91
CA GLY A 270 -10.41 -5.39 8.10
C GLY A 270 -11.38 -5.39 9.29
N THR A 271 -12.24 -4.36 9.40
CA THR A 271 -13.17 -4.17 10.51
C THR A 271 -14.60 -3.93 10.01
N PRO A 272 -15.32 -4.96 9.51
CA PRO A 272 -16.64 -4.80 8.88
C PRO A 272 -17.72 -4.24 9.82
N SER A 273 -17.57 -4.42 11.14
CA SER A 273 -18.49 -3.91 12.17
C SER A 273 -18.26 -2.46 12.55
N ASP A 274 -17.19 -1.83 12.10
CA ASP A 274 -16.87 -0.44 12.44
C ASP A 274 -17.84 0.52 11.76
N VAL A 275 -18.39 1.44 12.55
CA VAL A 275 -19.41 2.41 12.12
C VAL A 275 -18.86 3.45 11.13
N LEU A 276 -17.55 3.66 11.08
CA LEU A 276 -16.88 4.58 10.16
C LEU A 276 -16.51 3.89 8.83
N VAL A 277 -16.15 2.60 8.88
CA VAL A 277 -15.69 1.85 7.72
C VAL A 277 -16.79 1.69 6.67
N ARG A 278 -17.99 1.28 7.06
CA ARG A 278 -19.09 1.04 6.10
C ARG A 278 -19.46 2.28 5.28
N PRO A 279 -19.71 3.47 5.89
CA PRO A 279 -19.99 4.69 5.12
C PRO A 279 -18.82 5.13 4.25
N PHE A 280 -17.58 4.96 4.73
CA PHE A 280 -16.39 5.28 3.97
C PHE A 280 -16.24 4.41 2.72
N VAL A 281 -16.39 3.10 2.85
CA VAL A 281 -16.39 2.16 1.73
C VAL A 281 -17.49 2.51 0.72
N ALA A 282 -18.69 2.85 1.18
CA ALA A 282 -19.78 3.28 0.30
C ALA A 282 -19.42 4.53 -0.52
N ASP A 283 -18.68 5.47 0.07
CA ASP A 283 -18.21 6.66 -0.65
C ASP A 283 -17.14 6.33 -1.70
N VAL A 284 -16.22 5.41 -1.38
CA VAL A 284 -15.22 4.92 -2.34
C VAL A 284 -15.90 4.23 -3.52
N LEU A 285 -16.85 3.34 -3.25
CA LEU A 285 -17.59 2.62 -4.30
C LEU A 285 -18.40 3.56 -5.18
N ARG A 286 -19.03 4.58 -4.60
CA ARG A 286 -19.79 5.61 -5.35
C ARG A 286 -18.88 6.43 -6.25
N ARG A 287 -17.63 6.68 -5.84
CA ARG A 287 -16.63 7.36 -6.65
C ARG A 287 -16.25 6.53 -7.87
N GLY A 288 -16.11 5.22 -7.68
CA GLY A 288 -15.61 4.30 -8.70
C GLY A 288 -14.19 4.62 -9.15
N VAL A 289 -13.73 3.90 -10.16
CA VAL A 289 -12.39 4.10 -10.74
C VAL A 289 -12.42 5.31 -11.68
N PRO A 290 -11.66 6.38 -11.40
CA PRO A 290 -11.60 7.52 -12.30
C PRO A 290 -10.83 7.16 -13.56
N ILE A 291 -11.37 7.54 -14.72
CA ILE A 291 -10.66 7.46 -15.99
C ILE A 291 -10.10 8.85 -16.30
N PRO A 292 -8.77 9.03 -16.33
CA PRO A 292 -8.17 10.33 -16.64
C PRO A 292 -8.55 10.81 -18.05
N ALA A 293 -8.70 12.14 -18.23
CA ALA A 293 -9.04 12.73 -19.52
C ALA A 293 -8.05 12.33 -20.64
N ALA A 294 -6.77 12.21 -20.31
CA ALA A 294 -5.74 11.75 -21.24
C ALA A 294 -6.01 10.34 -21.80
N VAL A 295 -6.61 9.44 -20.97
CA VAL A 295 -6.98 8.08 -21.39
C VAL A 295 -8.23 8.09 -22.29
N HIS A 296 -9.19 9.01 -22.02
CA HIS A 296 -10.34 9.20 -22.91
C HIS A 296 -9.93 9.72 -24.29
N ALA A 297 -8.91 10.57 -24.34
CA ALA A 297 -8.39 11.13 -25.60
C ALA A 297 -7.47 10.16 -26.36
N ALA A 298 -6.99 9.08 -25.72
CA ALA A 298 -6.16 8.08 -26.38
C ALA A 298 -6.99 7.32 -27.43
N PRO A 299 -6.42 7.02 -28.61
CA PRO A 299 -7.09 6.22 -29.63
C PRO A 299 -7.58 4.88 -29.06
N ALA A 300 -8.75 4.43 -29.50
CA ALA A 300 -9.37 3.17 -29.08
C ALA A 300 -8.80 1.99 -29.89
#